data_ca5a62cce09973295b6397e16a4964b8
#
_entry.id   ca5a62cce09973295b6397e16a4964b8
#
_cell.length_a   1.000
_cell.length_b   1.000
_cell.length_c   1.000
_cell.angle_alpha   90.00
_cell.angle_beta   90.00
_cell.angle_gamma   90.00
#
_symmetry.space_group_name_H-M   'P 1'
#
loop_
_entity.id
_entity.type
_entity.pdbx_description
1 polymer ?
#
loop_
_entity_poly.entity_id
_entity_poly.type
_entity_poly.pdbx_seq_one_letter_code
_entity_poly.pdbx_strand_id
1 'polypeptide(L)'
;MNKTRTRFAPSPTGYMHIGNLRTALFEFLIAKHEGGDFLLRIEDTDQERKVEGAVDVIYKTLKECGLNWDEGPDIGGDFGPYVQSERLPMYKGYAEDLIKLGGAHYCFCSEEEIEAQRKEAESLGISFKFNDPCKHLSAEEVQAKLDAGEPYVIRQTIKDVGETYFDDEVYGRIEVDGDVLDEQILIKSDGYPTYNFANIIDDHQMQISHVVRGNEYLSSTPKYNLIYDAYGWQRPTYVHVPPVMKDEHHKLSKRNGDASFQDLVAKGYLPDAIMNYIALLGWAPETEQEIYTLDELIKVFNIHRISKSPAIFDIDKLTWMNGVYLRNMDEETYYETVRPYLEKAVHGPYNLKEIAKIIQPRIDILNQIEESVDFFDTLVDYDLEMYRHKKMKTTPEVALKALKASKQTLEAFDQWDSMDALHECLLALPKELEMKNGQVLWPIRTAVSGKQFTPGGAIEIAFILGKDETLRRIQVGIDRLSEIVEDDEEH
;
A
#
# COMPACT_ATOMS: atom_id res chain seq x y z
N MET A 1 27.99 20.83 -1.74
CA MET A 1 27.44 19.45 -1.64
C MET A 1 26.53 19.28 -2.84
N ASN A 2 26.63 18.15 -3.55
CA ASN A 2 25.69 17.85 -4.62
C ASN A 2 24.29 17.69 -4.01
N LYS A 3 23.25 18.12 -4.74
CA LYS A 3 21.85 17.98 -4.33
C LYS A 3 21.50 16.51 -4.08
N THR A 4 20.73 16.21 -3.04
CA THR A 4 20.23 14.86 -2.79
C THR A 4 19.29 14.45 -3.93
N ARG A 5 19.54 13.29 -4.53
CA ARG A 5 18.77 12.76 -5.65
C ARG A 5 18.51 11.28 -5.43
N THR A 6 17.25 10.91 -5.43
CA THR A 6 16.78 9.52 -5.35
C THR A 6 15.97 9.17 -6.59
N ARG A 7 15.73 7.89 -6.80
CA ARG A 7 14.90 7.43 -7.93
C ARG A 7 14.08 6.22 -7.56
N PHE A 8 12.79 6.23 -7.85
CA PHE A 8 12.02 5.03 -7.94
C PHE A 8 12.17 4.45 -9.35
N ALA A 9 12.56 3.18 -9.42
CA ALA A 9 12.93 2.53 -10.68
C ALA A 9 12.16 1.21 -10.87
N PRO A 10 10.84 1.26 -11.04
CA PRO A 10 10.02 0.07 -11.17
C PRO A 10 10.11 -0.57 -12.55
N SER A 11 10.03 -1.92 -12.58
CA SER A 11 9.71 -2.65 -13.81
C SER A 11 8.19 -2.66 -14.02
N PRO A 12 7.69 -2.47 -15.26
CA PRO A 12 6.26 -2.37 -15.56
C PRO A 12 5.59 -3.75 -15.58
N THR A 13 5.34 -4.32 -14.38
CA THR A 13 4.86 -5.71 -14.20
C THR A 13 3.43 -5.82 -13.66
N GLY A 14 2.66 -4.73 -13.63
CA GLY A 14 1.26 -4.71 -13.17
C GLY A 14 1.07 -3.92 -11.86
N TYR A 15 0.19 -4.41 -10.98
CA TYR A 15 -0.15 -3.71 -9.74
C TYR A 15 1.04 -3.45 -8.82
N MET A 16 1.00 -2.30 -8.14
CA MET A 16 2.07 -1.86 -7.23
C MET A 16 2.02 -2.64 -5.91
N HIS A 17 3.02 -3.50 -5.71
CA HIS A 17 3.18 -4.21 -4.44
C HIS A 17 3.52 -3.24 -3.30
N ILE A 18 2.94 -3.47 -2.12
CA ILE A 18 3.15 -2.62 -0.92
C ILE A 18 4.63 -2.44 -0.58
N GLY A 19 5.45 -3.48 -0.72
CA GLY A 19 6.90 -3.37 -0.49
C GLY A 19 7.59 -2.41 -1.45
N ASN A 20 7.20 -2.42 -2.74
CA ASN A 20 7.76 -1.49 -3.73
C ASN A 20 7.26 -0.06 -3.48
N LEU A 21 5.99 0.10 -3.12
CA LEU A 21 5.43 1.42 -2.78
C LEU A 21 6.09 2.00 -1.53
N ARG A 22 6.42 1.18 -0.52
CA ARG A 22 7.20 1.60 0.65
C ARG A 22 8.59 2.08 0.25
N THR A 23 9.26 1.37 -0.66
CA THR A 23 10.57 1.79 -1.17
C THR A 23 10.47 3.14 -1.88
N ALA A 24 9.47 3.32 -2.75
CA ALA A 24 9.21 4.59 -3.41
C ALA A 24 8.92 5.72 -2.40
N LEU A 25 8.16 5.44 -1.35
CA LEU A 25 7.90 6.41 -0.27
C LEU A 25 9.20 6.80 0.44
N PHE A 26 10.05 5.86 0.81
CA PHE A 26 11.32 6.18 1.48
C PHE A 26 12.26 6.98 0.57
N GLU A 27 12.33 6.65 -0.71
CA GLU A 27 13.08 7.42 -1.71
C GLU A 27 12.57 8.86 -1.80
N PHE A 28 11.25 9.04 -1.87
CA PHE A 28 10.60 10.33 -1.89
C PHE A 28 10.87 11.13 -0.59
N LEU A 29 10.70 10.49 0.57
CA LEU A 29 10.92 11.14 1.87
C LEU A 29 12.36 11.58 2.05
N ILE A 30 13.35 10.76 1.67
CA ILE A 30 14.78 11.12 1.71
C ILE A 30 15.04 12.35 0.83
N ALA A 31 14.59 12.32 -0.42
CA ALA A 31 14.79 13.43 -1.33
C ALA A 31 14.15 14.72 -0.82
N LYS A 32 12.88 14.66 -0.43
CA LYS A 32 12.13 15.85 -0.04
C LYS A 32 12.54 16.41 1.32
N HIS A 33 12.93 15.56 2.26
CA HIS A 33 13.49 15.98 3.55
C HIS A 33 14.74 16.84 3.37
N GLU A 34 15.61 16.46 2.45
CA GLU A 34 16.86 17.15 2.15
C GLU A 34 16.71 18.27 1.09
N GLY A 35 15.49 18.60 0.67
CA GLY A 35 15.24 19.59 -0.39
C GLY A 35 15.77 19.17 -1.76
N GLY A 36 15.86 17.88 -2.00
CA GLY A 36 16.39 17.25 -3.21
C GLY A 36 15.34 16.89 -4.24
N ASP A 37 15.75 16.07 -5.22
CA ASP A 37 14.91 15.60 -6.32
C ASP A 37 14.58 14.12 -6.18
N PHE A 38 13.32 13.78 -6.42
CA PHE A 38 12.82 12.43 -6.56
C PHE A 38 12.52 12.14 -8.03
N LEU A 39 13.16 11.13 -8.61
CA LEU A 39 13.06 10.77 -10.02
C LEU A 39 12.21 9.51 -10.19
N LEU A 40 11.56 9.40 -11.35
CA LEU A 40 10.92 8.17 -11.81
C LEU A 40 11.66 7.64 -13.05
N ARG A 41 12.15 6.39 -12.97
CA ARG A 41 12.77 5.69 -14.10
C ARG A 41 12.04 4.36 -14.35
N ILE A 42 11.63 4.12 -15.58
CA ILE A 42 11.00 2.85 -15.96
C ILE A 42 12.06 1.86 -16.43
N GLU A 43 12.14 0.72 -15.76
CA GLU A 43 13.09 -0.35 -16.07
C GLU A 43 12.38 -1.47 -16.85
N ASP A 44 12.33 -1.32 -18.17
CA ASP A 44 11.60 -2.18 -19.12
C ASP A 44 12.51 -3.03 -20.02
N THR A 45 13.74 -3.28 -19.58
CA THR A 45 14.71 -4.10 -20.36
C THR A 45 14.33 -5.58 -20.43
N ASP A 46 13.52 -6.07 -19.50
CA ASP A 46 12.93 -7.41 -19.54
C ASP A 46 11.59 -7.37 -20.30
N GLN A 47 11.64 -7.58 -21.61
CA GLN A 47 10.47 -7.50 -22.48
C GLN A 47 9.45 -8.64 -22.26
N GLU A 48 9.89 -9.77 -21.69
CA GLU A 48 8.99 -10.92 -21.42
C GLU A 48 8.04 -10.64 -20.24
N ARG A 49 8.44 -9.77 -19.32
CA ARG A 49 7.65 -9.41 -18.14
C ARG A 49 6.85 -8.13 -18.28
N LYS A 50 6.98 -7.45 -19.40
CA LYS A 50 6.26 -6.20 -19.65
C LYS A 50 4.76 -6.45 -19.77
N VAL A 51 3.97 -5.79 -18.95
CA VAL A 51 2.50 -5.82 -18.98
C VAL A 51 1.99 -4.52 -19.59
N GLU A 52 1.11 -4.64 -20.58
CA GLU A 52 0.47 -3.48 -21.22
C GLU A 52 -0.33 -2.67 -20.18
N GLY A 53 -0.21 -1.34 -20.20
CA GLY A 53 -0.86 -0.45 -19.25
C GLY A 53 -0.21 -0.37 -17.86
N ALA A 54 0.83 -1.18 -17.58
CA ALA A 54 1.47 -1.17 -16.27
C ALA A 54 2.16 0.16 -15.92
N VAL A 55 2.66 0.88 -16.91
CA VAL A 55 3.27 2.21 -16.72
C VAL A 55 2.21 3.21 -16.25
N ASP A 56 1.01 3.18 -16.83
CA ASP A 56 -0.10 4.05 -16.43
C ASP A 56 -0.54 3.75 -14.99
N VAL A 57 -0.53 2.48 -14.59
CA VAL A 57 -0.79 2.08 -13.20
C VAL A 57 0.26 2.66 -12.25
N ILE A 58 1.55 2.65 -12.63
CA ILE A 58 2.62 3.27 -11.84
C ILE A 58 2.37 4.77 -11.67
N TYR A 59 2.13 5.49 -12.76
CA TYR A 59 1.88 6.93 -12.71
C TYR A 59 0.66 7.27 -11.85
N LYS A 60 -0.45 6.57 -12.09
CA LYS A 60 -1.68 6.76 -11.32
C LYS A 60 -1.46 6.52 -9.83
N THR A 61 -0.83 5.40 -9.47
CA THR A 61 -0.57 5.04 -8.07
C THR A 61 0.28 6.09 -7.38
N LEU A 62 1.40 6.49 -7.97
CA LEU A 62 2.28 7.49 -7.36
C LEU A 62 1.58 8.85 -7.19
N LYS A 63 0.78 9.27 -8.17
CA LYS A 63 0.00 10.53 -8.10
C LYS A 63 -1.09 10.45 -7.02
N GLU A 64 -1.82 9.35 -6.92
CA GLU A 64 -2.82 9.13 -5.87
C GLU A 64 -2.19 9.12 -4.46
N CYS A 65 -0.93 8.66 -4.36
CA CYS A 65 -0.16 8.67 -3.13
C CYS A 65 0.54 10.00 -2.83
N GLY A 66 0.43 11.01 -3.69
CA GLY A 66 1.12 12.29 -3.55
C GLY A 66 2.63 12.23 -3.81
N LEU A 67 3.17 11.11 -4.31
CA LEU A 67 4.59 10.92 -4.62
C LEU A 67 4.94 11.50 -5.99
N ASN A 68 4.82 12.80 -6.14
CA ASN A 68 5.12 13.49 -7.39
C ASN A 68 6.64 13.54 -7.62
N TRP A 69 7.06 13.13 -8.82
CA TRP A 69 8.46 13.14 -9.22
C TRP A 69 8.86 14.46 -9.90
N ASP A 70 10.12 14.81 -9.77
CA ASP A 70 10.69 16.04 -10.33
C ASP A 70 11.21 15.84 -11.75
N GLU A 71 11.61 14.61 -12.09
CA GLU A 71 12.05 14.20 -13.42
C GLU A 71 11.51 12.79 -13.72
N GLY A 72 11.12 12.53 -14.94
CA GLY A 72 10.59 11.22 -15.33
C GLY A 72 10.15 11.16 -16.79
N PRO A 73 9.63 9.98 -17.24
CA PRO A 73 9.34 9.76 -18.66
C PRO A 73 8.29 10.71 -19.23
N ASP A 74 7.30 11.12 -18.43
CA ASP A 74 6.17 11.95 -18.86
C ASP A 74 6.43 13.45 -18.74
N ILE A 75 7.34 13.86 -17.85
CA ILE A 75 7.64 15.28 -17.60
C ILE A 75 9.03 15.70 -18.09
N GLY A 76 9.88 14.73 -18.45
CA GLY A 76 11.26 14.99 -18.88
C GLY A 76 12.18 15.38 -17.74
N GLY A 77 13.29 16.04 -18.06
CA GLY A 77 14.35 16.48 -17.16
C GLY A 77 15.69 16.53 -17.88
N ASP A 78 16.74 16.88 -17.15
CA ASP A 78 18.09 17.11 -17.73
C ASP A 78 18.85 15.83 -18.06
N PHE A 79 18.43 14.67 -17.50
CA PHE A 79 19.15 13.40 -17.56
C PHE A 79 18.42 12.30 -18.31
N GLY A 80 17.40 12.65 -19.09
CA GLY A 80 16.64 11.69 -19.89
C GLY A 80 17.44 10.99 -20.99
N PRO A 81 16.83 10.00 -21.67
CA PRO A 81 15.51 9.41 -21.43
C PRO A 81 15.40 8.69 -20.09
N TYR A 82 14.17 8.58 -19.54
CA TYR A 82 13.90 7.93 -18.26
C TYR A 82 13.24 6.55 -18.42
N VAL A 83 13.29 5.97 -19.62
CA VAL A 83 12.88 4.61 -19.94
C VAL A 83 14.10 3.84 -20.44
N GLN A 84 14.42 2.73 -19.80
CA GLN A 84 15.69 2.02 -20.09
C GLN A 84 15.76 1.51 -21.54
N SER A 85 14.65 1.05 -22.13
CA SER A 85 14.63 0.62 -23.53
C SER A 85 15.00 1.74 -24.53
N GLU A 86 14.79 2.99 -24.18
CA GLU A 86 15.16 4.16 -24.97
C GLU A 86 16.66 4.50 -24.86
N ARG A 87 17.37 3.90 -23.90
CA ARG A 87 18.77 4.13 -23.57
C ARG A 87 19.70 3.04 -24.11
N LEU A 88 19.20 2.01 -24.78
CA LEU A 88 19.92 0.82 -25.18
C LEU A 88 21.26 1.08 -25.89
N PRO A 89 21.39 2.02 -26.87
CA PRO A 89 22.64 2.27 -27.54
C PRO A 89 23.78 2.70 -26.63
N MET A 90 23.45 3.33 -25.49
CA MET A 90 24.41 3.87 -24.55
C MET A 90 25.10 2.76 -23.73
N TYR A 91 24.35 1.74 -23.30
CA TYR A 91 24.89 0.70 -22.43
C TYR A 91 26.02 -0.10 -23.05
N LYS A 92 25.93 -0.39 -24.36
CA LYS A 92 27.01 -1.08 -25.06
C LYS A 92 28.31 -0.25 -25.05
N GLY A 93 28.21 1.05 -25.29
CA GLY A 93 29.35 1.95 -25.25
C GLY A 93 30.06 1.95 -23.88
N TYR A 94 29.25 2.04 -22.81
CA TYR A 94 29.81 1.93 -21.46
C TYR A 94 30.44 0.57 -21.19
N ALA A 95 29.86 -0.53 -21.64
CA ALA A 95 30.44 -1.86 -21.47
C ALA A 95 31.75 -2.01 -22.21
N GLU A 96 31.85 -1.48 -23.43
CA GLU A 96 33.13 -1.47 -24.20
C GLU A 96 34.21 -0.60 -23.52
N ASP A 97 33.83 0.53 -22.93
CA ASP A 97 34.73 1.35 -22.15
C ASP A 97 35.17 0.63 -20.86
N LEU A 98 34.28 -0.10 -20.22
CA LEU A 98 34.61 -0.91 -19.05
C LEU A 98 35.63 -2.03 -19.41
N ILE A 99 35.51 -2.62 -20.60
CA ILE A 99 36.55 -3.58 -21.13
C ILE A 99 37.92 -2.91 -21.24
N LYS A 100 37.97 -1.72 -21.81
CA LYS A 100 39.24 -0.96 -21.93
C LYS A 100 39.85 -0.64 -20.58
N LEU A 101 39.01 -0.41 -19.57
CA LEU A 101 39.41 -0.15 -18.17
C LEU A 101 39.79 -1.45 -17.43
N GLY A 102 39.58 -2.61 -18.04
CA GLY A 102 39.89 -3.93 -17.46
C GLY A 102 38.86 -4.38 -16.41
N GLY A 103 37.67 -3.78 -16.37
CA GLY A 103 36.53 -4.16 -15.49
C GLY A 103 35.53 -5.11 -16.15
N ALA A 104 35.68 -5.39 -17.44
CA ALA A 104 34.84 -6.35 -18.19
C ALA A 104 35.66 -7.04 -19.30
N HIS A 105 35.07 -8.10 -19.88
CA HIS A 105 35.66 -8.83 -21.01
C HIS A 105 34.52 -9.42 -21.89
N TYR A 106 34.88 -9.75 -23.14
CA TYR A 106 34.02 -10.55 -24.01
C TYR A 106 34.07 -12.01 -23.63
N CYS A 107 32.94 -12.64 -23.43
CA CYS A 107 32.81 -14.05 -23.16
C CYS A 107 32.05 -14.74 -24.30
N PHE A 108 32.71 -15.71 -24.96
CA PHE A 108 32.19 -16.48 -26.09
C PHE A 108 31.74 -17.88 -25.68
N CYS A 109 31.74 -18.22 -24.38
CA CYS A 109 31.34 -19.52 -23.90
C CYS A 109 29.88 -19.80 -24.16
N SER A 110 29.58 -20.99 -24.64
CA SER A 110 28.21 -21.47 -24.84
C SER A 110 27.53 -21.86 -23.51
N GLU A 111 26.21 -21.96 -23.53
CA GLU A 111 25.45 -22.46 -22.38
C GLU A 111 25.86 -23.89 -22.01
N GLU A 112 26.15 -24.73 -23.01
CA GLU A 112 26.60 -26.11 -22.81
C GLU A 112 27.95 -26.18 -22.08
N GLU A 113 28.89 -25.28 -22.41
CA GLU A 113 30.19 -25.22 -21.73
C GLU A 113 30.04 -24.77 -20.25
N ILE A 114 29.16 -23.82 -19.98
CA ILE A 114 28.88 -23.35 -18.63
C ILE A 114 28.18 -24.45 -17.82
N GLU A 115 27.21 -25.14 -18.43
CA GLU A 115 26.49 -26.23 -17.78
C GLU A 115 27.38 -27.45 -17.52
N ALA A 116 28.36 -27.72 -18.38
CA ALA A 116 29.35 -28.76 -18.15
C ALA A 116 30.18 -28.48 -16.90
N GLN A 117 30.67 -27.23 -16.72
CA GLN A 117 31.37 -26.84 -15.49
C GLN A 117 30.48 -26.93 -14.25
N ARG A 118 29.20 -26.61 -14.38
CA ARG A 118 28.22 -26.70 -13.26
C ARG A 118 28.05 -28.16 -12.81
N LYS A 119 27.86 -29.08 -13.76
CA LYS A 119 27.73 -30.52 -13.48
C LYS A 119 28.99 -31.10 -12.86
N GLU A 120 30.15 -30.64 -13.30
CA GLU A 120 31.42 -31.06 -12.71
C GLU A 120 31.53 -30.61 -11.24
N ALA A 121 31.22 -29.35 -10.94
CA ALA A 121 31.19 -28.84 -9.57
C ALA A 121 30.21 -29.61 -8.69
N GLU A 122 29.01 -29.89 -9.20
CA GLU A 122 27.99 -30.68 -8.51
C GLU A 122 28.49 -32.10 -8.20
N SER A 123 29.16 -32.74 -9.17
CA SER A 123 29.72 -34.07 -8.99
C SER A 123 30.82 -34.14 -7.92
N LEU A 124 31.52 -33.04 -7.73
CA LEU A 124 32.57 -32.86 -6.73
C LEU A 124 32.04 -32.38 -5.37
N GLY A 125 30.74 -32.07 -5.28
CA GLY A 125 30.11 -31.52 -4.06
C GLY A 125 30.61 -30.14 -3.66
N ILE A 126 31.09 -29.33 -4.61
CA ILE A 126 31.58 -27.95 -4.40
C ILE A 126 30.62 -26.94 -4.97
N SER A 127 30.63 -25.73 -4.39
CA SER A 127 29.83 -24.62 -4.93
C SER A 127 30.29 -24.26 -6.32
N PHE A 128 29.35 -24.13 -7.26
CA PHE A 128 29.66 -23.72 -8.62
C PHE A 128 30.11 -22.27 -8.68
N LYS A 129 31.30 -22.04 -9.25
CA LYS A 129 31.79 -20.72 -9.66
C LYS A 129 32.27 -20.84 -11.10
N PHE A 130 31.67 -20.07 -11.99
CA PHE A 130 32.03 -20.13 -13.40
C PHE A 130 33.49 -19.64 -13.59
N ASN A 131 34.33 -20.51 -14.15
CA ASN A 131 35.69 -20.14 -14.55
C ASN A 131 35.69 -19.81 -16.05
N ASP A 132 35.65 -18.52 -16.35
CA ASP A 132 35.61 -18.03 -17.73
C ASP A 132 37.00 -18.07 -18.40
N PRO A 133 37.23 -18.95 -19.38
CA PRO A 133 38.49 -19.00 -20.09
C PRO A 133 38.71 -17.75 -20.98
N CYS A 134 37.64 -17.09 -21.40
CA CYS A 134 37.70 -15.95 -22.33
C CYS A 134 38.41 -14.72 -21.75
N LYS A 135 38.45 -14.59 -20.43
CA LYS A 135 39.15 -13.49 -19.77
C LYS A 135 40.69 -13.49 -19.99
N HIS A 136 41.22 -14.59 -20.48
CA HIS A 136 42.64 -14.76 -20.78
C HIS A 136 42.98 -14.65 -22.28
N LEU A 137 41.97 -14.44 -23.15
CA LEU A 137 42.18 -14.24 -24.57
C LEU A 137 42.96 -12.94 -24.83
N SER A 138 43.86 -12.98 -25.82
CA SER A 138 44.52 -11.78 -26.31
C SER A 138 43.59 -10.88 -27.09
N ALA A 139 43.94 -9.61 -27.25
CA ALA A 139 43.14 -8.67 -28.04
C ALA A 139 42.93 -9.14 -29.48
N GLU A 140 43.98 -9.78 -30.08
CA GLU A 140 43.91 -10.33 -31.43
C GLU A 140 42.95 -11.52 -31.52
N GLU A 141 42.93 -12.43 -30.52
CA GLU A 141 42.02 -13.56 -30.46
C GLU A 141 40.57 -13.08 -30.29
N VAL A 142 40.34 -12.11 -29.40
CA VAL A 142 39.01 -11.49 -29.24
C VAL A 142 38.54 -10.87 -30.56
N GLN A 143 39.39 -10.08 -31.23
CA GLN A 143 39.02 -9.43 -32.48
C GLN A 143 38.70 -10.45 -33.58
N ALA A 144 39.47 -11.54 -33.68
CA ALA A 144 39.24 -12.59 -34.64
C ALA A 144 37.87 -13.26 -34.45
N LYS A 145 37.48 -13.49 -33.20
CA LYS A 145 36.15 -14.04 -32.87
C LYS A 145 35.02 -13.06 -33.17
N LEU A 146 35.20 -11.78 -32.88
CA LEU A 146 34.23 -10.74 -33.23
C LEU A 146 34.08 -10.60 -34.74
N ASP A 147 35.17 -10.62 -35.51
CA ASP A 147 35.18 -10.56 -36.98
C ASP A 147 34.51 -11.81 -37.62
N ALA A 148 34.64 -12.96 -36.96
CA ALA A 148 33.95 -14.19 -37.34
C ALA A 148 32.45 -14.18 -36.99
N GLY A 149 31.96 -13.18 -36.26
CA GLY A 149 30.56 -13.07 -35.86
C GLY A 149 30.15 -14.10 -34.80
N GLU A 150 31.08 -14.58 -33.99
CA GLU A 150 30.77 -15.49 -32.90
C GLU A 150 29.84 -14.79 -31.88
N PRO A 151 28.78 -15.48 -31.40
CA PRO A 151 27.92 -14.95 -30.33
C PRO A 151 28.74 -14.69 -29.06
N TYR A 152 28.44 -13.59 -28.37
CA TYR A 152 29.15 -13.24 -27.16
C TYR A 152 28.22 -12.54 -26.16
N VAL A 153 28.63 -12.54 -24.91
CA VAL A 153 28.14 -11.63 -23.85
C VAL A 153 29.28 -10.77 -23.38
N ILE A 154 29.00 -9.63 -22.75
CA ILE A 154 30.02 -8.88 -22.00
C ILE A 154 29.83 -9.21 -20.53
N ARG A 155 30.89 -9.68 -19.91
CA ARG A 155 30.91 -10.14 -18.52
C ARG A 155 31.82 -9.24 -17.68
N GLN A 156 31.43 -9.00 -16.44
CA GLN A 156 32.23 -8.30 -15.47
C GLN A 156 33.53 -9.08 -15.22
N THR A 157 34.68 -8.40 -15.20
CA THR A 157 35.95 -8.96 -14.73
C THR A 157 36.16 -8.56 -13.29
N ILE A 158 36.21 -9.54 -12.40
CA ILE A 158 36.55 -9.33 -10.99
C ILE A 158 37.99 -9.78 -10.80
N LYS A 159 38.88 -8.81 -10.58
CA LYS A 159 40.26 -9.11 -10.20
C LYS A 159 40.28 -9.61 -8.75
N ASP A 160 41.37 -10.24 -8.35
CA ASP A 160 41.58 -10.60 -6.95
C ASP A 160 41.55 -9.32 -6.10
N VAL A 161 40.45 -9.09 -5.41
CA VAL A 161 40.18 -7.88 -4.61
C VAL A 161 40.37 -8.10 -3.11
N GLY A 162 40.65 -9.37 -2.71
CA GLY A 162 40.73 -9.73 -1.31
C GLY A 162 39.41 -9.41 -0.57
N GLU A 163 39.53 -8.97 0.67
CA GLU A 163 38.38 -8.51 1.45
C GLU A 163 37.93 -7.13 0.99
N THR A 164 36.63 -6.96 0.73
CA THR A 164 35.98 -5.70 0.34
C THR A 164 34.86 -5.34 1.30
N TYR A 165 34.53 -4.06 1.38
CA TYR A 165 33.45 -3.60 2.23
C TYR A 165 32.73 -2.40 1.62
N PHE A 166 31.53 -2.15 2.13
CA PHE A 166 30.80 -0.91 1.94
C PHE A 166 29.97 -0.59 3.19
N ASP A 167 29.65 0.68 3.37
CA ASP A 167 28.79 1.13 4.45
C ASP A 167 27.36 1.31 3.93
N ASP A 168 26.39 0.76 4.66
CA ASP A 168 24.96 0.87 4.39
C ASP A 168 24.29 1.63 5.54
N GLU A 169 23.41 2.57 5.21
CA GLU A 169 22.79 3.43 6.22
C GLU A 169 21.90 2.66 7.23
N VAL A 170 21.35 1.52 6.80
CA VAL A 170 20.49 0.67 7.64
C VAL A 170 21.29 -0.45 8.30
N TYR A 171 22.08 -1.19 7.52
CA TYR A 171 22.78 -2.38 8.01
C TYR A 171 24.18 -2.10 8.57
N GLY A 172 24.69 -0.90 8.34
CA GLY A 172 26.07 -0.54 8.73
C GLY A 172 27.11 -1.15 7.80
N ARG A 173 28.32 -1.38 8.30
CA ARG A 173 29.40 -1.94 7.50
C ARG A 173 29.12 -3.39 7.13
N ILE A 174 29.18 -3.65 5.82
CA ILE A 174 29.08 -4.99 5.21
C ILE A 174 30.43 -5.36 4.65
N GLU A 175 30.99 -6.44 5.15
CA GLU A 175 32.29 -7.00 4.71
C GLU A 175 32.03 -8.25 3.89
N VAL A 176 32.71 -8.35 2.74
CA VAL A 176 32.54 -9.46 1.79
C VAL A 176 33.90 -9.89 1.30
N ASP A 177 34.16 -11.20 1.38
CA ASP A 177 35.34 -11.81 0.77
C ASP A 177 35.21 -11.76 -0.76
N GLY A 178 36.19 -11.18 -1.43
CA GLY A 178 36.23 -11.09 -2.90
C GLY A 178 36.16 -12.44 -3.60
N ASP A 179 36.63 -13.50 -2.96
CA ASP A 179 36.61 -14.84 -3.50
C ASP A 179 35.19 -15.42 -3.68
N VAL A 180 34.16 -14.89 -2.95
CA VAL A 180 32.77 -15.30 -3.13
C VAL A 180 32.05 -14.56 -4.25
N LEU A 181 32.67 -13.50 -4.80
CA LEU A 181 32.04 -12.72 -5.86
C LEU A 181 32.13 -13.47 -7.20
N ASP A 182 31.02 -13.60 -7.88
CA ASP A 182 30.93 -14.17 -9.22
C ASP A 182 30.92 -13.08 -10.31
N GLU A 183 31.54 -13.41 -11.45
CA GLU A 183 31.60 -12.53 -12.62
C GLU A 183 30.25 -12.57 -13.37
N GLN A 184 29.46 -11.52 -13.23
CA GLN A 184 28.12 -11.42 -13.79
C GLN A 184 28.10 -10.96 -15.25
N ILE A 185 27.06 -11.34 -15.99
CA ILE A 185 26.80 -10.80 -17.32
C ILE A 185 26.33 -9.35 -17.20
N LEU A 186 26.93 -8.45 -17.97
CA LEU A 186 26.58 -7.04 -18.05
C LEU A 186 25.72 -6.74 -19.29
N ILE A 187 26.13 -7.27 -20.46
CA ILE A 187 25.38 -7.21 -21.71
C ILE A 187 25.10 -8.63 -22.20
N LYS A 188 23.86 -8.92 -22.48
CA LYS A 188 23.41 -10.22 -23.01
C LYS A 188 23.74 -10.38 -24.48
N SER A 189 23.63 -11.59 -25.00
CA SER A 189 23.90 -11.91 -26.41
C SER A 189 22.97 -11.19 -27.40
N ASP A 190 21.78 -10.77 -26.96
CA ASP A 190 20.85 -9.95 -27.71
C ASP A 190 21.17 -8.44 -27.73
N GLY A 191 22.24 -8.05 -27.03
CA GLY A 191 22.71 -6.67 -26.88
C GLY A 191 22.03 -5.87 -25.78
N TYR A 192 21.05 -6.44 -25.08
CA TYR A 192 20.40 -5.78 -23.94
C TYR A 192 21.28 -5.85 -22.69
N PRO A 193 21.32 -4.78 -21.88
CA PRO A 193 21.98 -4.82 -20.59
C PRO A 193 21.19 -5.71 -19.62
N THR A 194 21.89 -6.30 -18.67
CA THR A 194 21.22 -6.84 -17.48
C THR A 194 20.85 -5.72 -16.53
N TYR A 195 19.90 -6.00 -15.63
CA TYR A 195 19.55 -5.07 -14.55
C TYR A 195 20.80 -4.62 -13.78
N ASN A 196 21.70 -5.54 -13.48
CA ASN A 196 22.90 -5.28 -12.66
C ASN A 196 23.88 -4.28 -13.30
N PHE A 197 23.80 -4.07 -14.59
CA PHE A 197 24.61 -3.07 -15.29
C PHE A 197 23.83 -1.79 -15.59
N ALA A 198 22.63 -1.92 -16.11
CA ALA A 198 21.81 -0.75 -16.48
C ALA A 198 21.57 0.19 -15.30
N ASN A 199 21.25 -0.37 -14.12
CA ASN A 199 20.99 0.45 -12.94
C ASN A 199 22.20 1.31 -12.52
N ILE A 200 23.43 0.80 -12.64
CA ILE A 200 24.65 1.52 -12.27
C ILE A 200 24.88 2.68 -13.22
N ILE A 201 24.78 2.40 -14.53
CA ILE A 201 25.00 3.42 -15.58
C ILE A 201 23.95 4.52 -15.43
N ASP A 202 22.69 4.16 -15.26
CA ASP A 202 21.61 5.12 -15.14
C ASP A 202 21.70 5.92 -13.84
N ASP A 203 22.01 5.29 -12.73
CA ASP A 203 22.18 5.98 -11.44
C ASP A 203 23.32 6.99 -11.50
N HIS A 204 24.44 6.64 -12.15
CA HIS A 204 25.53 7.57 -12.38
C HIS A 204 25.12 8.72 -13.31
N GLN A 205 24.54 8.41 -14.47
CA GLN A 205 24.13 9.41 -15.46
C GLN A 205 23.05 10.37 -14.93
N MET A 206 22.13 9.88 -14.12
CA MET A 206 21.07 10.66 -13.48
C MET A 206 21.53 11.32 -12.17
N GLN A 207 22.81 11.20 -11.83
CA GLN A 207 23.43 11.77 -10.63
C GLN A 207 22.72 11.37 -9.33
N ILE A 208 22.30 10.11 -9.24
CA ILE A 208 21.67 9.58 -8.04
C ILE A 208 22.65 9.53 -6.88
N SER A 209 22.33 10.20 -5.79
CA SER A 209 23.16 10.28 -4.60
C SER A 209 22.85 9.19 -3.58
N HIS A 210 21.58 8.75 -3.51
CA HIS A 210 21.11 7.73 -2.58
C HIS A 210 20.34 6.66 -3.33
N VAL A 211 20.74 5.41 -3.15
CA VAL A 211 20.12 4.23 -3.74
C VAL A 211 19.37 3.47 -2.65
N VAL A 212 18.05 3.58 -2.66
CA VAL A 212 17.17 2.82 -1.76
C VAL A 212 16.62 1.60 -2.49
N ARG A 213 16.70 0.43 -1.87
CA ARG A 213 16.20 -0.83 -2.47
C ARG A 213 16.08 -1.93 -1.42
N GLY A 214 15.51 -3.07 -1.80
CA GLY A 214 15.38 -4.24 -0.93
C GLY A 214 16.73 -4.83 -0.50
N ASN A 215 16.76 -5.45 0.67
CA ASN A 215 17.98 -6.03 1.24
C ASN A 215 18.52 -7.25 0.47
N GLU A 216 17.76 -7.79 -0.47
CA GLU A 216 18.22 -8.83 -1.39
C GLU A 216 19.42 -8.39 -2.25
N TYR A 217 19.61 -7.10 -2.43
CA TYR A 217 20.74 -6.52 -3.17
C TYR A 217 22.01 -6.33 -2.35
N LEU A 218 22.00 -6.59 -1.04
CA LEU A 218 23.19 -6.48 -0.20
C LEU A 218 24.37 -7.32 -0.73
N SER A 219 24.09 -8.56 -1.16
CA SER A 219 25.12 -9.46 -1.71
C SER A 219 25.65 -9.04 -3.08
N SER A 220 24.87 -8.29 -3.86
CA SER A 220 25.26 -7.81 -5.20
C SER A 220 26.00 -6.47 -5.16
N THR A 221 25.80 -5.69 -4.10
CA THR A 221 26.38 -4.34 -3.98
C THR A 221 27.90 -4.28 -4.12
N PRO A 222 28.69 -5.24 -3.59
CA PRO A 222 30.14 -5.23 -3.83
C PRO A 222 30.51 -5.30 -5.31
N LYS A 223 29.77 -6.08 -6.11
CA LYS A 223 30.01 -6.17 -7.56
C LYS A 223 29.71 -4.84 -8.26
N TYR A 224 28.68 -4.13 -7.83
CA TYR A 224 28.33 -2.80 -8.36
C TYR A 224 29.43 -1.78 -8.01
N ASN A 225 29.93 -1.82 -6.78
CA ASN A 225 31.00 -0.94 -6.35
C ASN A 225 32.29 -1.11 -7.17
N LEU A 226 32.64 -2.35 -7.54
CA LEU A 226 33.77 -2.60 -8.42
C LEU A 226 33.60 -1.97 -9.81
N ILE A 227 32.39 -1.85 -10.33
CA ILE A 227 32.08 -1.15 -11.58
C ILE A 227 32.27 0.37 -11.40
N TYR A 228 31.74 0.95 -10.32
CA TYR A 228 31.95 2.37 -9.98
C TYR A 228 33.42 2.69 -9.88
N ASP A 229 34.18 1.83 -9.18
CA ASP A 229 35.63 2.01 -8.98
C ASP A 229 36.42 1.91 -10.29
N ALA A 230 36.04 0.97 -11.16
CA ALA A 230 36.70 0.82 -12.48
C ALA A 230 36.54 2.06 -13.36
N TYR A 231 35.41 2.73 -13.29
CA TYR A 231 35.16 4.01 -13.97
C TYR A 231 35.78 5.22 -13.22
N GLY A 232 36.18 5.05 -11.97
CA GLY A 232 36.59 6.17 -11.11
C GLY A 232 35.42 7.06 -10.68
N TRP A 233 34.19 6.51 -10.65
CA TRP A 233 32.99 7.21 -10.25
C TRP A 233 32.80 7.17 -8.75
N GLN A 234 32.12 8.21 -8.21
CA GLN A 234 31.71 8.22 -6.82
C GLN A 234 30.57 7.19 -6.62
N ARG A 235 30.73 6.33 -5.61
CA ARG A 235 29.67 5.42 -5.19
C ARG A 235 28.51 6.19 -4.55
N PRO A 236 27.26 5.78 -4.77
CA PRO A 236 26.12 6.37 -4.06
C PRO A 236 26.09 5.94 -2.60
N THR A 237 25.31 6.64 -1.79
CA THR A 237 24.92 6.19 -0.45
C THR A 237 23.89 5.08 -0.58
N TYR A 238 24.11 3.96 0.08
CA TYR A 238 23.22 2.80 0.04
C TYR A 238 22.27 2.76 1.23
N VAL A 239 21.02 2.46 0.95
CA VAL A 239 19.93 2.31 1.94
C VAL A 239 19.17 1.04 1.61
N HIS A 240 19.59 -0.09 2.16
CA HIS A 240 18.89 -1.34 1.95
C HIS A 240 17.80 -1.50 3.01
N VAL A 241 16.56 -1.77 2.57
CA VAL A 241 15.40 -1.90 3.45
C VAL A 241 14.96 -3.37 3.57
N PRO A 242 14.58 -3.83 4.77
CA PRO A 242 14.12 -5.20 4.94
C PRO A 242 12.78 -5.44 4.26
N PRO A 243 12.40 -6.69 3.97
CA PRO A 243 11.13 -7.01 3.32
C PRO A 243 9.94 -6.70 4.23
N VAL A 244 8.78 -6.50 3.61
CA VAL A 244 7.48 -6.56 4.30
C VAL A 244 7.02 -8.02 4.32
N MET A 245 6.71 -8.50 5.51
CA MET A 245 6.30 -9.89 5.75
C MET A 245 4.79 -9.97 6.00
N LYS A 246 4.21 -11.11 5.67
CA LYS A 246 2.84 -11.46 6.05
C LYS A 246 2.78 -11.91 7.52
N ASP A 247 3.76 -12.71 7.90
CA ASP A 247 3.96 -13.25 9.23
C ASP A 247 5.48 -13.48 9.46
N GLU A 248 5.86 -14.07 10.58
CA GLU A 248 7.28 -14.30 10.94
C GLU A 248 8.07 -15.14 9.90
N HIS A 249 7.39 -15.90 9.07
CA HIS A 249 8.02 -16.88 8.17
C HIS A 249 7.78 -16.60 6.68
N HIS A 250 6.73 -15.83 6.34
CA HIS A 250 6.30 -15.67 4.96
C HIS A 250 6.37 -14.21 4.53
N LYS A 251 6.98 -13.97 3.36
CA LYS A 251 6.92 -12.65 2.72
C LYS A 251 5.48 -12.34 2.28
N LEU A 252 5.11 -11.07 2.37
CA LEU A 252 3.88 -10.58 1.78
C LEU A 252 3.93 -10.78 0.26
N SER A 253 2.92 -11.42 -0.32
CA SER A 253 2.90 -11.75 -1.74
C SER A 253 1.58 -11.38 -2.41
N LYS A 254 1.60 -11.12 -3.72
CA LYS A 254 0.39 -10.80 -4.52
C LYS A 254 -0.70 -11.88 -4.44
N ARG A 255 -0.36 -13.13 -4.13
CA ARG A 255 -1.32 -14.24 -4.01
C ARG A 255 -2.20 -14.15 -2.76
N ASN A 256 -1.86 -13.28 -1.81
CA ASN A 256 -2.56 -13.16 -0.53
C ASN A 256 -3.69 -12.12 -0.53
N GLY A 257 -3.95 -11.43 -1.65
CA GLY A 257 -5.07 -10.51 -1.82
C GLY A 257 -4.96 -9.13 -1.11
N ASP A 258 -3.93 -8.89 -0.28
CA ASP A 258 -3.71 -7.66 0.48
C ASP A 258 -2.34 -7.04 0.20
N ALA A 259 -1.68 -7.49 -0.87
CA ALA A 259 -0.30 -7.13 -1.14
C ALA A 259 -0.12 -5.97 -2.12
N SER A 260 -1.20 -5.47 -2.74
CA SER A 260 -1.14 -4.34 -3.66
C SER A 260 -1.90 -3.13 -3.14
N PHE A 261 -1.43 -1.96 -3.53
CA PHE A 261 -2.12 -0.70 -3.28
C PHE A 261 -3.55 -0.71 -3.84
N GLN A 262 -3.72 -1.20 -5.07
CA GLN A 262 -5.01 -1.26 -5.74
C GLN A 262 -6.02 -2.15 -4.99
N ASP A 263 -5.57 -3.28 -4.45
CA ASP A 263 -6.43 -4.17 -3.66
C ASP A 263 -6.90 -3.49 -2.38
N LEU A 264 -6.03 -2.76 -1.70
CA LEU A 264 -6.39 -2.01 -0.49
C LEU A 264 -7.38 -0.87 -0.80
N VAL A 265 -7.15 -0.10 -1.86
CA VAL A 265 -8.09 0.95 -2.29
C VAL A 265 -9.45 0.35 -2.66
N ALA A 266 -9.47 -0.78 -3.38
CA ALA A 266 -10.70 -1.48 -3.72
C ALA A 266 -11.46 -1.99 -2.49
N LYS A 267 -10.78 -2.27 -1.39
CA LYS A 267 -11.39 -2.61 -0.09
C LYS A 267 -11.88 -1.41 0.71
N GLY A 268 -11.66 -0.20 0.21
CA GLY A 268 -12.14 1.04 0.83
C GLY A 268 -11.16 1.71 1.78
N TYR A 269 -9.86 1.39 1.69
CA TYR A 269 -8.82 2.13 2.40
C TYR A 269 -8.44 3.40 1.63
N LEU A 270 -8.21 4.48 2.36
CA LEU A 270 -7.79 5.76 1.80
C LEU A 270 -6.30 5.74 1.42
N PRO A 271 -5.90 6.32 0.27
CA PRO A 271 -4.49 6.45 -0.10
C PRO A 271 -3.62 7.05 1.01
N ASP A 272 -4.06 8.13 1.64
CA ASP A 272 -3.31 8.81 2.71
C ASP A 272 -3.08 7.90 3.92
N ALA A 273 -4.08 7.12 4.32
CA ALA A 273 -3.97 6.16 5.41
C ALA A 273 -3.01 5.02 5.07
N ILE A 274 -3.08 4.51 3.84
CA ILE A 274 -2.13 3.50 3.33
C ILE A 274 -0.71 4.05 3.38
N MET A 275 -0.48 5.27 2.89
CA MET A 275 0.85 5.89 2.86
C MET A 275 1.41 6.12 4.25
N ASN A 276 0.63 6.63 5.17
CA ASN A 276 1.05 6.79 6.56
C ASN A 276 1.37 5.43 7.20
N TYR A 277 0.52 4.43 6.98
CA TYR A 277 0.74 3.09 7.53
C TYR A 277 2.03 2.45 7.00
N ILE A 278 2.27 2.48 5.68
CA ILE A 278 3.47 1.87 5.10
C ILE A 278 4.75 2.63 5.46
N ALA A 279 4.69 3.92 5.77
CA ALA A 279 5.83 4.65 6.31
C ALA A 279 6.29 4.05 7.64
N LEU A 280 5.36 3.60 8.49
CA LEU A 280 5.66 2.96 9.76
C LEU A 280 6.07 1.47 9.63
N LEU A 281 6.01 0.90 8.44
CA LEU A 281 6.49 -0.46 8.18
C LEU A 281 8.02 -0.47 8.04
N GLY A 282 8.70 -0.60 9.18
CA GLY A 282 10.16 -0.65 9.25
C GLY A 282 10.84 0.72 9.42
N TRP A 283 10.08 1.75 9.76
CA TRP A 283 10.60 3.04 10.22
C TRP A 283 9.83 3.48 11.47
N ALA A 284 10.51 4.09 12.43
CA ALA A 284 9.91 4.58 13.65
C ALA A 284 10.22 6.07 13.84
N PRO A 285 9.19 6.92 14.06
CA PRO A 285 9.39 8.32 14.40
C PRO A 285 10.12 8.50 15.75
N GLU A 286 10.61 9.70 16.02
CA GLU A 286 11.23 10.03 17.31
C GLU A 286 10.22 10.23 18.44
N THR A 287 8.94 10.40 18.08
CA THR A 287 7.81 10.61 19.00
C THR A 287 6.88 9.41 18.98
N GLU A 288 5.88 9.41 19.87
CA GLU A 288 4.82 8.41 19.92
C GLU A 288 3.69 8.68 18.90
N GLN A 289 3.80 9.73 18.10
CA GLN A 289 2.82 10.04 17.05
C GLN A 289 2.80 8.94 16.00
N GLU A 290 1.60 8.51 15.59
CA GLU A 290 1.42 7.50 14.56
C GLU A 290 0.66 8.03 13.33
N ILE A 291 -0.11 9.10 13.46
CA ILE A 291 -0.89 9.69 12.39
C ILE A 291 -0.15 10.91 11.83
N TYR A 292 0.23 10.81 10.56
CA TYR A 292 1.00 11.83 9.85
C TYR A 292 0.41 12.11 8.48
N THR A 293 0.35 13.35 8.10
CA THR A 293 0.24 13.73 6.69
C THR A 293 1.55 13.49 5.96
N LEU A 294 1.53 13.44 4.63
CA LEU A 294 2.76 13.29 3.86
C LEU A 294 3.77 14.44 4.13
N ASP A 295 3.27 15.67 4.26
CA ASP A 295 4.11 16.84 4.58
C ASP A 295 4.75 16.75 5.98
N GLU A 296 4.04 16.18 6.94
CA GLU A 296 4.60 15.92 8.27
C GLU A 296 5.65 14.82 8.20
N LEU A 297 5.41 13.75 7.46
CA LEU A 297 6.40 12.68 7.24
C LEU A 297 7.68 13.23 6.62
N ILE A 298 7.60 14.10 5.60
CA ILE A 298 8.75 14.75 4.99
C ILE A 298 9.59 15.48 6.04
N LYS A 299 8.95 16.18 6.98
CA LYS A 299 9.65 16.97 8.02
C LYS A 299 10.35 16.13 9.05
N VAL A 300 9.76 14.99 9.44
CA VAL A 300 10.24 14.18 10.57
C VAL A 300 11.03 12.95 10.14
N PHE A 301 11.08 12.66 8.84
CA PHE A 301 11.75 11.45 8.34
C PHE A 301 13.24 11.49 8.64
N ASN A 302 13.73 10.39 9.24
CA ASN A 302 15.14 10.22 9.55
C ASN A 302 15.58 8.82 9.09
N ILE A 303 16.49 8.78 8.14
CA ILE A 303 17.00 7.55 7.51
C ILE A 303 17.61 6.58 8.55
N HIS A 304 18.26 7.09 9.58
CA HIS A 304 18.90 6.29 10.63
C HIS A 304 17.89 5.59 11.56
N ARG A 305 16.60 5.88 11.40
CA ARG A 305 15.53 5.23 12.15
C ARG A 305 14.81 4.12 11.36
N ILE A 306 15.33 3.78 10.19
CA ILE A 306 14.89 2.60 9.44
C ILE A 306 15.40 1.35 10.18
N SER A 307 14.49 0.42 10.45
CA SER A 307 14.78 -0.84 11.14
C SER A 307 15.54 -1.82 10.22
N LYS A 308 16.45 -2.59 10.82
CA LYS A 308 17.09 -3.75 10.16
C LYS A 308 16.18 -4.97 10.09
N SER A 309 15.19 -5.04 10.97
CA SER A 309 14.29 -6.18 11.07
C SER A 309 13.15 -6.07 10.07
N PRO A 310 12.71 -7.20 9.47
CA PRO A 310 11.50 -7.24 8.66
C PRO A 310 10.28 -6.67 9.40
N ALA A 311 9.42 -5.95 8.68
CA ALA A 311 8.17 -5.46 9.21
C ALA A 311 7.02 -6.39 8.84
N ILE A 312 6.16 -6.72 9.80
CA ILE A 312 4.97 -7.56 9.57
C ILE A 312 3.80 -6.64 9.21
N PHE A 313 3.11 -6.97 8.12
CA PHE A 313 1.91 -6.27 7.69
C PHE A 313 0.73 -6.62 8.60
N ASP A 314 0.17 -5.62 9.26
CA ASP A 314 -0.95 -5.73 10.19
C ASP A 314 -2.16 -4.97 9.63
N ILE A 315 -3.14 -5.71 9.13
CA ILE A 315 -4.36 -5.15 8.53
C ILE A 315 -5.25 -4.46 9.58
N ASP A 316 -5.25 -4.94 10.81
CA ASP A 316 -6.06 -4.36 11.88
C ASP A 316 -5.53 -2.97 12.26
N LYS A 317 -4.19 -2.82 12.30
CA LYS A 317 -3.57 -1.50 12.50
C LYS A 317 -3.88 -0.54 11.34
N LEU A 318 -3.80 -0.99 10.10
CA LEU A 318 -4.18 -0.17 8.93
C LEU A 318 -5.65 0.24 9.02
N THR A 319 -6.54 -0.69 9.37
CA THR A 319 -7.98 -0.43 9.52
C THR A 319 -8.25 0.62 10.58
N TRP A 320 -7.62 0.49 11.75
CA TRP A 320 -7.71 1.51 12.80
C TRP A 320 -7.22 2.88 12.33
N MET A 321 -6.04 2.94 11.69
CA MET A 321 -5.51 4.20 11.14
C MET A 321 -6.45 4.82 10.13
N ASN A 322 -6.99 4.02 9.21
CA ASN A 322 -7.95 4.48 8.21
C ASN A 322 -9.20 5.09 8.86
N GLY A 323 -9.73 4.43 9.89
CA GLY A 323 -10.85 4.95 10.68
C GLY A 323 -10.52 6.30 11.34
N VAL A 324 -9.28 6.50 11.82
CA VAL A 324 -8.85 7.79 12.36
C VAL A 324 -8.85 8.88 11.27
N TYR A 325 -8.36 8.57 10.07
CA TYR A 325 -8.42 9.51 8.95
C TYR A 325 -9.85 9.91 8.60
N LEU A 326 -10.78 8.93 8.50
CA LEU A 326 -12.19 9.20 8.21
C LEU A 326 -12.84 10.08 9.30
N ARG A 327 -12.60 9.77 10.56
CA ARG A 327 -13.17 10.53 11.70
C ARG A 327 -12.63 11.96 11.83
N ASN A 328 -11.41 12.20 11.37
CA ASN A 328 -10.77 13.52 11.43
C ASN A 328 -11.07 14.43 10.24
N MET A 329 -11.76 13.92 9.20
CA MET A 329 -12.21 14.76 8.09
C MET A 329 -13.26 15.76 8.57
N ASP A 330 -13.23 16.98 8.03
CA ASP A 330 -14.35 17.91 8.16
C ASP A 330 -15.61 17.37 7.44
N GLU A 331 -16.75 17.89 7.81
CA GLU A 331 -18.05 17.40 7.35
C GLU A 331 -18.18 17.36 5.82
N GLU A 332 -17.72 18.39 5.14
CA GLU A 332 -17.85 18.48 3.67
C GLU A 332 -16.91 17.52 2.96
N THR A 333 -15.65 17.48 3.37
CA THR A 333 -14.65 16.54 2.84
C THR A 333 -15.09 15.10 3.08
N TYR A 334 -15.60 14.80 4.28
CA TYR A 334 -16.13 13.48 4.59
C TYR A 334 -17.32 13.12 3.69
N TYR A 335 -18.29 14.02 3.57
CA TYR A 335 -19.48 13.79 2.73
C TYR A 335 -19.08 13.52 1.27
N GLU A 336 -18.21 14.34 0.67
CA GLU A 336 -17.76 14.12 -0.70
C GLU A 336 -17.03 12.77 -0.87
N THR A 337 -16.28 12.34 0.15
CA THR A 337 -15.59 11.05 0.15
C THR A 337 -16.57 9.86 0.18
N VAL A 338 -17.61 9.92 1.00
CA VAL A 338 -18.56 8.82 1.18
C VAL A 338 -19.75 8.85 0.23
N ARG A 339 -20.03 10.00 -0.40
CA ARG A 339 -21.18 10.19 -1.28
C ARG A 339 -21.34 9.10 -2.36
N PRO A 340 -20.29 8.71 -3.11
CA PRO A 340 -20.44 7.67 -4.14
C PRO A 340 -20.89 6.32 -3.56
N TYR A 341 -20.51 6.01 -2.34
CA TYR A 341 -20.89 4.79 -1.63
C TYR A 341 -22.33 4.89 -1.12
N LEU A 342 -22.73 6.06 -0.61
CA LEU A 342 -24.10 6.30 -0.16
C LEU A 342 -25.09 6.30 -1.33
N GLU A 343 -24.77 6.95 -2.45
CA GLU A 343 -25.61 6.98 -3.66
C GLU A 343 -25.81 5.57 -4.24
N LYS A 344 -24.82 4.68 -4.08
CA LYS A 344 -24.91 3.28 -4.48
C LYS A 344 -25.78 2.45 -3.53
N ALA A 345 -25.74 2.75 -2.24
CA ALA A 345 -26.34 1.94 -1.18
C ALA A 345 -27.76 2.38 -0.78
N VAL A 346 -28.12 3.66 -0.97
CA VAL A 346 -29.37 4.26 -0.52
C VAL A 346 -30.10 4.88 -1.73
N HIS A 347 -31.28 4.37 -2.03
CA HIS A 347 -32.07 4.78 -3.19
C HIS A 347 -33.35 5.56 -2.80
N GLY A 348 -33.73 5.50 -1.53
CA GLY A 348 -34.88 6.26 -0.99
C GLY A 348 -34.62 7.78 -0.93
N PRO A 349 -35.63 8.59 -0.72
CA PRO A 349 -35.54 10.06 -0.74
C PRO A 349 -34.96 10.61 0.58
N TYR A 350 -33.91 10.01 1.08
CA TYR A 350 -33.28 10.37 2.35
C TYR A 350 -32.17 11.40 2.18
N ASN A 351 -31.96 12.19 3.22
CA ASN A 351 -30.84 13.16 3.24
C ASN A 351 -29.51 12.44 3.47
N LEU A 352 -28.74 12.26 2.41
CA LEU A 352 -27.44 11.57 2.45
C LEU A 352 -26.39 12.27 3.33
N LYS A 353 -26.48 13.61 3.51
CA LYS A 353 -25.58 14.32 4.44
C LYS A 353 -25.87 13.94 5.89
N GLU A 354 -27.14 13.78 6.27
CA GLU A 354 -27.48 13.32 7.61
C GLU A 354 -27.08 11.86 7.85
N ILE A 355 -27.18 10.99 6.83
CA ILE A 355 -26.64 9.63 6.89
C ILE A 355 -25.12 9.67 7.06
N ALA A 356 -24.41 10.50 6.29
CA ALA A 356 -22.97 10.65 6.41
C ALA A 356 -22.53 11.03 7.83
N LYS A 357 -23.22 11.96 8.48
CA LYS A 357 -22.92 12.37 9.86
C LYS A 357 -22.99 11.22 10.86
N ILE A 358 -24.00 10.36 10.75
CA ILE A 358 -24.15 9.25 11.71
C ILE A 358 -23.17 8.11 11.46
N ILE A 359 -22.73 7.88 10.23
CA ILE A 359 -21.76 6.81 9.92
C ILE A 359 -20.32 7.21 10.19
N GLN A 360 -19.94 8.50 10.11
CA GLN A 360 -18.57 8.96 10.27
C GLN A 360 -17.86 8.42 11.53
N PRO A 361 -18.46 8.43 12.73
CA PRO A 361 -17.82 7.91 13.92
C PRO A 361 -17.81 6.38 14.01
N ARG A 362 -18.40 5.66 13.06
CA ARG A 362 -18.70 4.23 13.17
C ARG A 362 -18.05 3.34 12.15
N ILE A 363 -17.58 3.90 11.02
CA ILE A 363 -16.93 3.13 9.98
C ILE A 363 -15.42 3.33 10.05
N ASP A 364 -14.68 2.28 9.73
CA ASP A 364 -13.23 2.30 9.63
C ASP A 364 -12.73 2.20 8.19
N ILE A 365 -13.53 1.62 7.29
CA ILE A 365 -13.25 1.53 5.85
C ILE A 365 -14.52 1.81 5.05
N LEU A 366 -14.36 2.34 3.83
CA LEU A 366 -15.49 2.81 3.00
C LEU A 366 -16.45 1.69 2.58
N ASN A 367 -15.97 0.46 2.39
CA ASN A 367 -16.79 -0.67 2.02
C ASN A 367 -17.77 -1.13 3.12
N GLN A 368 -17.61 -0.66 4.37
CA GLN A 368 -18.57 -0.91 5.45
C GLN A 368 -19.85 -0.08 5.31
N ILE A 369 -19.86 0.94 4.44
CA ILE A 369 -21.00 1.86 4.30
C ILE A 369 -22.24 1.11 3.85
N GLU A 370 -22.16 0.26 2.82
CA GLU A 370 -23.29 -0.45 2.25
C GLU A 370 -24.07 -1.24 3.32
N GLU A 371 -23.38 -2.05 4.11
CA GLU A 371 -23.98 -2.83 5.19
C GLU A 371 -24.50 -1.95 6.34
N SER A 372 -23.86 -0.81 6.59
CA SER A 372 -24.21 0.10 7.68
C SER A 372 -25.51 0.88 7.42
N VAL A 373 -25.92 1.03 6.14
CA VAL A 373 -27.05 1.88 5.73
C VAL A 373 -28.16 1.14 4.96
N ASP A 374 -28.02 -0.17 4.70
CA ASP A 374 -28.95 -0.98 3.89
C ASP A 374 -30.39 -0.95 4.42
N PHE A 375 -30.56 -0.81 5.75
CA PHE A 375 -31.87 -0.74 6.40
C PHE A 375 -32.64 0.53 6.09
N PHE A 376 -32.04 1.59 5.57
CA PHE A 376 -32.82 2.79 5.21
C PHE A 376 -33.81 2.51 4.10
N ASP A 377 -33.39 1.83 3.04
CA ASP A 377 -34.28 1.52 1.91
C ASP A 377 -35.31 0.44 2.24
N THR A 378 -34.92 -0.57 3.01
CA THR A 378 -35.79 -1.70 3.31
C THR A 378 -35.62 -2.19 4.74
N LEU A 379 -36.71 -2.20 5.51
CA LEU A 379 -36.71 -2.91 6.78
C LEU A 379 -36.75 -4.42 6.49
N VAL A 380 -35.62 -5.10 6.71
CA VAL A 380 -35.55 -6.56 6.59
C VAL A 380 -36.23 -7.24 7.77
N ASP A 381 -36.60 -8.51 7.58
CA ASP A 381 -37.08 -9.33 8.70
C ASP A 381 -35.95 -9.50 9.73
N TYR A 382 -36.30 -9.36 11.01
CA TYR A 382 -35.33 -9.39 12.10
C TYR A 382 -35.85 -10.22 13.28
N ASP A 383 -34.95 -10.77 14.07
CA ASP A 383 -35.26 -11.56 15.25
C ASP A 383 -35.81 -10.67 16.36
N LEU A 384 -36.97 -11.05 16.89
CA LEU A 384 -37.63 -10.34 18.00
C LEU A 384 -36.87 -10.44 19.32
N GLU A 385 -35.97 -11.40 19.47
CA GLU A 385 -35.02 -11.45 20.59
C GLU A 385 -34.11 -10.20 20.68
N MET A 386 -33.96 -9.44 19.59
CA MET A 386 -33.22 -8.16 19.62
C MET A 386 -33.88 -7.10 20.51
N TYR A 387 -35.19 -7.25 20.82
CA TYR A 387 -35.87 -6.40 21.82
C TYR A 387 -35.47 -6.70 23.25
N ARG A 388 -34.90 -7.90 23.52
CA ARG A 388 -34.33 -8.24 24.83
C ARG A 388 -32.96 -7.67 24.95
N HIS A 389 -32.75 -6.82 25.95
CA HIS A 389 -31.42 -6.27 26.20
C HIS A 389 -31.16 -6.10 27.70
N LYS A 390 -30.23 -6.92 28.26
CA LYS A 390 -29.93 -6.95 29.70
C LYS A 390 -29.53 -5.59 30.26
N LYS A 391 -28.62 -4.87 29.56
CA LYS A 391 -28.11 -3.57 30.02
C LYS A 391 -29.16 -2.47 29.92
N MET A 392 -30.01 -2.48 28.89
CA MET A 392 -31.11 -1.53 28.68
C MET A 392 -32.35 -1.91 29.49
N LYS A 393 -32.39 -3.11 30.08
CA LYS A 393 -33.49 -3.66 30.85
C LYS A 393 -34.79 -3.72 30.06
N THR A 394 -34.72 -4.18 28.82
CA THR A 394 -35.86 -4.38 27.94
C THR A 394 -36.19 -5.86 27.83
N THR A 395 -37.51 -6.12 27.76
CA THR A 395 -38.15 -7.40 27.43
C THR A 395 -39.20 -7.15 26.33
N PRO A 396 -39.80 -8.16 25.68
CA PRO A 396 -40.85 -7.96 24.70
C PRO A 396 -42.01 -7.13 25.23
N GLU A 397 -42.46 -7.34 26.45
CA GLU A 397 -43.57 -6.59 27.09
C GLU A 397 -43.19 -5.12 27.32
N VAL A 398 -41.97 -4.86 27.83
CA VAL A 398 -41.44 -3.51 28.01
C VAL A 398 -41.31 -2.80 26.67
N ALA A 399 -40.81 -3.51 25.65
CA ALA A 399 -40.65 -2.98 24.30
C ALA A 399 -42.03 -2.66 23.66
N LEU A 400 -43.00 -3.55 23.78
CA LEU A 400 -44.36 -3.35 23.27
C LEU A 400 -45.00 -2.11 23.90
N LYS A 401 -44.93 -1.96 25.25
CA LYS A 401 -45.43 -0.77 25.94
C LYS A 401 -44.77 0.50 25.46
N ALA A 402 -43.43 0.48 25.32
CA ALA A 402 -42.64 1.63 24.85
C ALA A 402 -43.01 2.02 23.40
N LEU A 403 -43.11 1.05 22.49
CA LEU A 403 -43.44 1.31 21.08
C LEU A 403 -44.86 1.86 20.91
N LYS A 404 -45.85 1.32 21.65
CA LYS A 404 -47.25 1.85 21.61
C LYS A 404 -47.28 3.31 22.05
N ALA A 405 -46.64 3.66 23.16
CA ALA A 405 -46.57 5.03 23.64
C ALA A 405 -45.80 5.94 22.67
N SER A 406 -44.67 5.47 22.16
CA SER A 406 -43.83 6.23 21.19
C SER A 406 -44.61 6.52 19.92
N LYS A 407 -45.35 5.54 19.39
CA LYS A 407 -46.22 5.74 18.21
C LYS A 407 -47.25 6.83 18.44
N GLN A 408 -48.01 6.78 19.56
CA GLN A 408 -49.00 7.79 19.89
C GLN A 408 -48.38 9.20 19.99
N THR A 409 -47.24 9.32 20.65
CA THR A 409 -46.54 10.60 20.78
C THR A 409 -46.06 11.14 19.43
N LEU A 410 -45.46 10.29 18.59
CA LEU A 410 -44.92 10.67 17.29
C LEU A 410 -46.02 10.96 16.25
N GLU A 411 -47.21 10.35 16.35
CA GLU A 411 -48.37 10.69 15.52
C GLU A 411 -48.84 12.13 15.74
N ALA A 412 -48.78 12.58 16.99
CA ALA A 412 -49.16 13.95 17.39
C ALA A 412 -48.06 14.98 17.20
N PHE A 413 -46.79 14.51 16.92
CA PHE A 413 -45.65 15.39 16.75
C PHE A 413 -45.54 15.94 15.31
N ASP A 414 -45.40 17.26 15.16
CA ASP A 414 -45.46 17.95 13.87
C ASP A 414 -44.14 18.58 13.43
N GLN A 415 -43.12 18.71 14.33
CA GLN A 415 -41.86 19.39 14.04
C GLN A 415 -40.74 18.42 13.52
N TRP A 416 -41.08 17.64 12.51
CA TRP A 416 -40.19 16.62 11.92
C TRP A 416 -39.04 17.20 11.09
N ASP A 417 -38.98 18.50 10.88
CA ASP A 417 -37.90 19.24 10.25
C ASP A 417 -36.81 19.68 11.24
N SER A 418 -37.03 19.46 12.53
CA SER A 418 -36.06 19.80 13.60
C SER A 418 -35.63 18.55 14.37
N MET A 419 -34.33 18.21 14.23
CA MET A 419 -33.68 17.15 15.01
C MET A 419 -33.78 17.42 16.52
N ASP A 420 -33.55 18.67 16.94
CA ASP A 420 -33.60 19.05 18.35
C ASP A 420 -35.00 18.90 18.93
N ALA A 421 -36.02 19.29 18.19
CA ALA A 421 -37.41 19.13 18.62
C ALA A 421 -37.81 17.66 18.74
N LEU A 422 -37.42 16.81 17.79
CA LEU A 422 -37.63 15.37 17.86
C LEU A 422 -36.89 14.74 19.04
N HIS A 423 -35.65 15.20 19.30
CA HIS A 423 -34.86 14.78 20.43
C HIS A 423 -35.51 15.12 21.77
N GLU A 424 -35.99 16.36 21.95
CA GLU A 424 -36.73 16.78 23.14
C GLU A 424 -38.03 15.96 23.33
N CYS A 425 -38.79 15.73 22.25
CA CYS A 425 -39.98 14.95 22.28
C CYS A 425 -39.76 13.51 22.76
N LEU A 426 -38.81 12.80 22.16
CA LEU A 426 -38.54 11.41 22.52
C LEU A 426 -37.81 11.23 23.86
N LEU A 427 -37.04 12.21 24.34
CA LEU A 427 -36.41 12.17 25.65
C LEU A 427 -37.38 12.57 26.81
N ALA A 428 -38.49 13.21 26.53
CA ALA A 428 -39.55 13.45 27.52
C ALA A 428 -40.29 12.15 27.84
N LEU A 429 -40.50 11.28 26.88
CA LEU A 429 -41.34 10.10 26.96
C LEU A 429 -40.90 9.07 28.07
N PRO A 430 -39.63 8.77 28.29
CA PRO A 430 -39.23 7.89 29.39
C PRO A 430 -39.69 8.37 30.76
N LYS A 431 -39.65 9.68 31.00
CA LYS A 431 -40.10 10.27 32.26
C LYS A 431 -41.62 10.17 32.44
N GLU A 432 -42.37 10.39 31.37
CA GLU A 432 -43.83 10.26 31.36
C GLU A 432 -44.27 8.81 31.60
N LEU A 433 -43.53 7.84 31.11
CA LEU A 433 -43.79 6.42 31.25
C LEU A 433 -43.22 5.80 32.54
N GLU A 434 -42.54 6.59 33.36
CA GLU A 434 -41.74 6.10 34.51
C GLU A 434 -40.72 5.01 34.12
N MET A 435 -40.11 5.14 32.93
CA MET A 435 -39.15 4.21 32.35
C MET A 435 -37.77 4.87 32.24
N LYS A 436 -36.73 4.06 32.03
CA LYS A 436 -35.40 4.56 31.70
C LYS A 436 -35.26 4.85 30.19
N ASN A 437 -34.40 5.78 29.82
CA ASN A 437 -34.19 6.14 28.42
C ASN A 437 -33.95 4.92 27.52
N GLY A 438 -33.09 3.97 27.97
CA GLY A 438 -32.83 2.76 27.23
C GLY A 438 -34.03 1.85 27.00
N GLN A 439 -35.00 1.86 27.94
CA GLN A 439 -36.22 1.07 27.83
C GLN A 439 -37.19 1.61 26.76
N VAL A 440 -37.05 2.87 26.38
CA VAL A 440 -37.84 3.51 25.31
C VAL A 440 -37.05 3.58 24.01
N LEU A 441 -35.84 4.08 24.04
CA LEU A 441 -35.07 4.32 22.81
C LEU A 441 -34.54 3.03 22.18
N TRP A 442 -34.21 1.99 22.94
CA TRP A 442 -33.75 0.71 22.39
C TRP A 442 -34.86 0.04 21.53
N PRO A 443 -36.09 -0.12 21.98
CA PRO A 443 -37.19 -0.64 21.16
C PRO A 443 -37.43 0.18 19.89
N ILE A 444 -37.42 1.51 19.97
CA ILE A 444 -37.58 2.37 18.79
C ILE A 444 -36.47 2.10 17.79
N ARG A 445 -35.20 2.09 18.23
CA ARG A 445 -34.06 1.83 17.37
C ARG A 445 -34.17 0.46 16.68
N THR A 446 -34.53 -0.57 17.44
CA THR A 446 -34.73 -1.93 16.91
C THR A 446 -35.84 -1.95 15.87
N ALA A 447 -37.00 -1.33 16.15
CA ALA A 447 -38.14 -1.28 15.24
C ALA A 447 -37.82 -0.55 13.93
N VAL A 448 -37.11 0.60 13.99
CA VAL A 448 -36.84 1.42 12.81
C VAL A 448 -35.67 0.91 11.95
N SER A 449 -34.77 0.09 12.51
CA SER A 449 -33.61 -0.41 11.79
C SER A 449 -33.63 -1.90 11.50
N GLY A 450 -34.20 -2.72 12.36
CA GLY A 450 -34.08 -4.17 12.30
C GLY A 450 -32.64 -4.67 12.52
N LYS A 451 -31.75 -3.85 13.11
CA LYS A 451 -30.34 -4.15 13.29
C LYS A 451 -29.97 -4.15 14.78
N GLN A 452 -29.10 -5.08 15.15
CA GLN A 452 -28.53 -5.12 16.50
C GLN A 452 -27.54 -3.96 16.73
N PHE A 453 -26.77 -3.61 15.70
CA PHE A 453 -25.84 -2.48 15.68
C PHE A 453 -26.24 -1.51 14.59
N THR A 454 -26.26 -0.23 14.92
CA THR A 454 -26.63 0.85 13.99
C THR A 454 -25.62 1.98 14.07
N PRO A 455 -25.40 2.73 12.99
CA PRO A 455 -24.50 3.87 13.00
C PRO A 455 -25.02 5.03 13.86
N GLY A 456 -26.35 5.21 13.91
CA GLY A 456 -27.03 6.24 14.71
C GLY A 456 -27.92 5.64 15.80
N GLY A 457 -28.40 6.51 16.71
CA GLY A 457 -29.43 6.17 17.69
C GLY A 457 -30.84 6.17 17.11
N ALA A 458 -31.82 5.88 17.98
CA ALA A 458 -33.24 5.85 17.59
C ALA A 458 -33.73 7.19 16.99
N ILE A 459 -33.27 8.29 17.55
CA ILE A 459 -33.73 9.64 17.20
C ILE A 459 -33.17 10.05 15.83
N GLU A 460 -31.87 9.90 15.62
CA GLU A 460 -31.20 10.23 14.35
C GLU A 460 -31.78 9.39 13.20
N ILE A 461 -31.97 8.09 13.42
CA ILE A 461 -32.56 7.21 12.39
C ILE A 461 -33.97 7.60 12.09
N ALA A 462 -34.83 7.84 13.11
CA ALA A 462 -36.21 8.28 12.92
C ALA A 462 -36.28 9.62 12.17
N PHE A 463 -35.39 10.56 12.50
CA PHE A 463 -35.29 11.84 11.80
C PHE A 463 -35.01 11.68 10.30
N ILE A 464 -34.05 10.83 9.95
CA ILE A 464 -33.65 10.56 8.55
C ILE A 464 -34.81 9.84 7.80
N LEU A 465 -35.44 8.86 8.42
CA LEU A 465 -36.57 8.13 7.84
C LEU A 465 -37.79 9.00 7.62
N GLY A 466 -37.99 10.04 8.46
CA GLY A 466 -39.18 10.87 8.46
C GLY A 466 -40.38 10.23 9.14
N LYS A 467 -41.47 11.02 9.30
CA LYS A 467 -42.68 10.64 10.07
C LYS A 467 -43.32 9.34 9.60
N ASP A 468 -43.66 9.29 8.33
CA ASP A 468 -44.47 8.19 7.79
C ASP A 468 -43.76 6.84 7.88
N GLU A 469 -42.50 6.78 7.45
CA GLU A 469 -41.74 5.55 7.49
C GLU A 469 -41.37 5.12 8.91
N THR A 470 -41.06 6.06 9.79
CA THR A 470 -40.86 5.77 11.22
C THR A 470 -42.06 5.15 11.86
N LEU A 471 -43.25 5.75 11.67
CA LEU A 471 -44.49 5.24 12.22
C LEU A 471 -44.87 3.87 11.63
N ARG A 472 -44.68 3.68 10.34
CA ARG A 472 -44.87 2.39 9.67
C ARG A 472 -44.03 1.28 10.30
N ARG A 473 -42.73 1.54 10.50
CA ARG A 473 -41.77 0.56 11.07
C ARG A 473 -42.06 0.27 12.55
N ILE A 474 -42.42 1.27 13.32
CA ILE A 474 -42.85 1.10 14.72
C ILE A 474 -44.13 0.22 14.77
N GLN A 475 -45.10 0.43 13.84
CA GLN A 475 -46.30 -0.40 13.79
C GLN A 475 -45.97 -1.87 13.51
N VAL A 476 -45.06 -2.16 12.56
CA VAL A 476 -44.60 -3.52 12.30
C VAL A 476 -44.00 -4.16 13.57
N GLY A 477 -43.19 -3.41 14.34
CA GLY A 477 -42.67 -3.88 15.61
C GLY A 477 -43.75 -4.17 16.65
N ILE A 478 -44.77 -3.31 16.75
CA ILE A 478 -45.94 -3.49 17.65
C ILE A 478 -46.69 -4.76 17.28
N ASP A 479 -47.04 -4.94 16.00
CA ASP A 479 -47.84 -6.07 15.52
C ASP A 479 -47.12 -7.40 15.86
N ARG A 480 -45.82 -7.50 15.52
CA ARG A 480 -45.02 -8.70 15.77
C ARG A 480 -44.80 -9.00 17.26
N LEU A 481 -44.59 -7.98 18.09
CA LEU A 481 -44.44 -8.17 19.54
C LEU A 481 -45.77 -8.54 20.21
N SER A 482 -46.91 -8.03 19.71
CA SER A 482 -48.23 -8.38 20.26
C SER A 482 -48.53 -9.85 20.11
N GLU A 483 -48.19 -10.47 18.99
CA GLU A 483 -48.35 -11.91 18.77
C GLU A 483 -47.60 -12.76 19.82
N ILE A 484 -46.38 -12.38 20.19
CA ILE A 484 -45.58 -13.13 21.18
C ILE A 484 -46.10 -12.91 22.60
N VAL A 485 -46.39 -11.66 22.94
CA VAL A 485 -46.82 -11.31 24.31
C VAL A 485 -48.20 -11.91 24.63
N GLU A 486 -49.10 -12.03 23.65
CA GLU A 486 -50.40 -12.71 23.80
C GLU A 486 -50.26 -14.22 23.98
N ASP A 487 -49.32 -14.86 23.27
CA ASP A 487 -49.02 -16.30 23.40
C ASP A 487 -48.41 -16.65 24.77
N ASP A 488 -47.59 -15.76 25.36
CA ASP A 488 -46.99 -15.95 26.69
C ASP A 488 -47.99 -15.77 27.85
N GLU A 489 -49.13 -15.01 27.65
CA GLU A 489 -50.18 -14.85 28.65
C GLU A 489 -51.16 -16.03 28.64
N GLU A 490 -51.23 -16.85 27.57
CA GLU A 490 -52.12 -18.03 27.49
C GLU A 490 -51.45 -19.34 28.00
N HIS A 491 -50.19 -19.30 28.42
CA HIS A 491 -49.42 -20.43 28.94
C HIS A 491 -48.99 -20.18 30.39
#